data_a726a8a3fc267ec93de86820bb7ef84e
#
_entry.id   a726a8a3fc267ec93de86820bb7ef84e
#
_cell.length_a   1.000
_cell.length_b   1.000
_cell.length_c   1.000
_cell.angle_alpha   90.00
_cell.angle_beta   90.00
_cell.angle_gamma   90.00
#
_symmetry.space_group_name_H-M   'P 1'
#
loop_
_entity.id
_entity.type
_entity.pdbx_description
1 polymer ?
#
loop_
_entity_poly.entity_id
_entity_poly.type
_entity_poly.pdbx_seq_one_letter_code
_entity_poly.pdbx_strand_id
1 'polypeptide(L)'
;SGYRTPVITGNQIYIINEDGKLICLNKDSSDVYWITELAKYKKGQKAANLNLWLGPYLINNLIYNISYFGELKVVSPISGEILLTESIGVKGALVPPIILSDSIYLSDENSNVYEFK
;
A
#
# COMPACT_ATOMS: atom_id res chain seq x y z
N SER A 1 -2.23 11.01 -7.00
CA SER A 1 -1.26 10.59 -7.98
C SER A 1 -1.60 9.22 -8.56
N GLY A 2 -1.01 8.90 -9.69
CA GLY A 2 -1.24 7.63 -10.36
C GLY A 2 -0.75 6.40 -9.62
N TYR A 3 -0.03 6.59 -8.52
CA TYR A 3 0.52 5.47 -7.76
C TYR A 3 -0.42 4.98 -6.66
N ARG A 4 -1.47 5.71 -6.39
CA ARG A 4 -2.48 5.35 -5.38
C ARG A 4 -3.82 5.20 -6.08
N THR A 5 -3.97 4.07 -6.75
CA THR A 5 -5.17 3.76 -7.52
C THR A 5 -6.13 2.94 -6.67
N PRO A 6 -7.39 3.36 -6.54
CA PRO A 6 -8.36 2.58 -5.79
C PRO A 6 -8.52 1.17 -6.37
N VAL A 7 -8.75 0.21 -5.49
CA VAL A 7 -9.04 -1.17 -5.88
C VAL A 7 -10.50 -1.45 -5.54
N ILE A 8 -11.24 -1.91 -6.52
CA ILE A 8 -12.65 -2.24 -6.35
C ILE A 8 -12.82 -3.75 -6.46
N THR A 9 -13.45 -4.35 -5.47
CA THR A 9 -13.76 -5.76 -5.50
C THR A 9 -15.12 -5.99 -4.83
N GLY A 10 -16.06 -6.59 -5.56
CA GLY A 10 -17.41 -6.75 -5.07
C GLY A 10 -18.02 -5.41 -4.73
N ASN A 11 -18.50 -5.26 -3.50
CA ASN A 11 -19.09 -4.02 -3.01
C ASN A 11 -18.11 -3.13 -2.26
N GLN A 12 -16.81 -3.46 -2.27
CA GLN A 12 -15.82 -2.77 -1.47
C GLN A 12 -14.85 -2.01 -2.33
N ILE A 13 -14.43 -0.85 -1.81
CA ILE A 13 -13.35 -0.06 -2.38
C ILE A 13 -12.26 0.08 -1.33
N TYR A 14 -11.02 -0.15 -1.73
CA TYR A 14 -9.85 0.09 -0.89
C TYR A 14 -9.09 1.28 -1.47
N ILE A 15 -8.85 2.30 -0.67
CA ILE A 15 -8.11 3.48 -1.10
C ILE A 15 -7.11 3.91 -0.03
N ILE A 16 -6.02 4.53 -0.46
CA ILE A 16 -5.08 5.19 0.45
C ILE A 16 -5.27 6.69 0.24
N ASN A 17 -5.55 7.40 1.34
CA ASN A 17 -5.70 8.86 1.25
C ASN A 17 -4.36 9.57 1.47
N GLU A 18 -4.39 10.90 1.38
CA GLU A 18 -3.18 11.70 1.52
C GLU A 18 -2.58 11.66 2.93
N ASP A 19 -3.37 11.28 3.92
CA ASP A 19 -2.90 11.16 5.29
C ASP A 19 -2.26 9.80 5.58
N GLY A 20 -2.11 8.96 4.55
CA GLY A 20 -1.52 7.64 4.73
C GLY A 20 -2.44 6.66 5.42
N LYS A 21 -3.74 6.82 5.25
CA LYS A 21 -4.73 5.90 5.79
C LYS A 21 -5.28 5.03 4.68
N LEU A 22 -5.29 3.73 4.91
CA LEU A 22 -5.94 2.77 4.04
C LEU A 22 -7.38 2.63 4.50
N ILE A 23 -8.30 2.89 3.61
CA ILE A 23 -9.72 2.95 3.93
C ILE A 23 -10.47 1.92 3.10
N CYS A 24 -11.33 1.14 3.75
CA CYS A 24 -12.26 0.25 3.07
C CYS A 24 -13.66 0.80 3.24
N LEU A 25 -14.34 1.00 2.13
CA LEU A 25 -15.71 1.50 2.18
C LEU A 25 -16.61 0.76 1.20
N ASN A 26 -17.91 0.90 1.43
CA ASN A 26 -18.91 0.32 0.53
C ASN A 26 -18.97 1.15 -0.75
N LYS A 27 -18.92 0.48 -1.87
CA LYS A 27 -18.88 1.11 -3.18
C LYS A 27 -20.15 1.96 -3.47
N ASP A 28 -21.28 1.49 -3.01
CA ASP A 28 -22.56 2.14 -3.35
C ASP A 28 -22.99 3.18 -2.32
N SER A 29 -22.83 2.89 -1.04
CA SER A 29 -23.30 3.78 0.03
C SER A 29 -22.23 4.71 0.57
N SER A 30 -20.95 4.41 0.30
CA SER A 30 -19.80 5.11 0.87
C SER A 30 -19.65 4.92 2.37
N ASP A 31 -20.35 3.97 2.97
CA ASP A 31 -20.16 3.62 4.37
C ASP A 31 -18.76 3.06 4.57
N VAL A 32 -18.10 3.51 5.62
CA VAL A 32 -16.75 3.05 5.94
C VAL A 32 -16.82 1.77 6.75
N TYR A 33 -16.15 0.73 6.27
CA TYR A 33 -16.06 -0.53 7.00
C TYR A 33 -14.93 -0.51 8.01
N TRP A 34 -13.77 -0.02 7.61
CA TRP A 34 -12.63 0.13 8.50
C TRP A 34 -11.63 1.12 7.93
N ILE A 35 -10.79 1.65 8.82
CA ILE A 35 -9.69 2.55 8.47
C ILE A 35 -8.45 2.03 9.15
N THR A 36 -7.37 1.89 8.40
CA THR A 36 -6.09 1.45 8.94
C THR A 36 -5.05 2.53 8.71
N GLU A 37 -4.42 2.99 9.78
CA GLU A 37 -3.38 3.98 9.66
C GLU A 37 -2.07 3.31 9.26
N LEU A 38 -1.62 3.59 8.03
CA LEU A 38 -0.25 3.31 7.62
C LEU A 38 0.58 4.46 8.16
N ALA A 39 1.88 4.40 8.16
CA ALA A 39 2.66 5.51 8.69
C ALA A 39 2.63 6.69 7.71
N LYS A 40 2.25 7.89 8.17
CA LYS A 40 2.24 9.09 7.35
C LYS A 40 3.65 9.63 7.13
N TYR A 41 4.50 9.51 8.15
CA TYR A 41 5.86 10.00 8.10
C TYR A 41 6.84 8.84 8.19
N LYS A 42 8.03 9.02 7.61
CA LYS A 42 9.10 8.08 7.82
C LYS A 42 9.34 7.95 9.33
N LYS A 43 9.57 6.71 9.80
CA LYS A 43 9.76 6.44 11.21
C LYS A 43 10.80 7.38 11.81
N GLY A 44 10.42 8.05 12.90
CA GLY A 44 11.29 9.00 13.59
C GLY A 44 11.38 10.36 12.94
N GLN A 45 10.62 10.61 11.86
CA GLN A 45 10.62 11.86 11.13
C GLN A 45 9.31 12.60 11.32
N LYS A 46 9.32 13.89 11.01
CA LYS A 46 8.14 14.74 11.07
C LYS A 46 7.67 15.12 9.67
N ALA A 47 6.75 16.07 9.58
CA ALA A 47 6.06 16.43 8.35
C ALA A 47 6.96 16.68 7.14
N ALA A 48 8.19 17.12 7.35
CA ALA A 48 9.11 17.39 6.26
C ALA A 48 9.50 16.11 5.46
N ASN A 49 9.31 14.94 6.07
CA ASN A 49 9.67 13.66 5.45
C ASN A 49 8.45 12.76 5.39
N LEU A 50 7.49 13.14 4.55
CA LEU A 50 6.27 12.35 4.35
C LEU A 50 6.61 10.96 3.84
N ASN A 51 5.97 9.97 4.44
CA ASN A 51 6.08 8.59 3.99
C ASN A 51 4.99 8.35 2.95
N LEU A 52 5.37 8.40 1.69
CA LEU A 52 4.44 8.21 0.59
C LEU A 52 4.20 6.73 0.35
N TRP A 53 2.96 6.37 0.11
CA TRP A 53 2.55 4.98 -0.07
C TRP A 53 2.09 4.71 -1.49
N LEU A 54 2.49 3.56 -1.98
CA LEU A 54 2.02 3.00 -3.25
C LEU A 54 1.03 1.89 -2.94
N GLY A 55 -0.02 1.82 -3.72
CA GLY A 55 -1.06 0.82 -3.54
C GLY A 55 -2.44 1.45 -3.43
N PRO A 56 -3.39 0.72 -2.86
CA PRO A 56 -3.28 -0.66 -2.40
C PRO A 56 -3.22 -1.66 -3.55
N TYR A 57 -2.60 -2.81 -3.32
CA TYR A 57 -2.57 -3.92 -4.29
C TYR A 57 -3.19 -5.15 -3.64
N LEU A 58 -4.24 -5.68 -4.25
CA LEU A 58 -4.93 -6.87 -3.74
C LEU A 58 -4.34 -8.09 -4.42
N ILE A 59 -3.69 -8.94 -3.64
CA ILE A 59 -3.03 -10.15 -4.13
C ILE A 59 -3.35 -11.29 -3.17
N ASN A 60 -3.92 -12.38 -3.68
CA ASN A 60 -4.27 -13.53 -2.84
C ASN A 60 -5.09 -13.16 -1.61
N ASN A 61 -6.05 -12.26 -1.79
CA ASN A 61 -6.94 -11.80 -0.71
C ASN A 61 -6.22 -11.07 0.42
N LEU A 62 -5.09 -10.46 0.13
CA LEU A 62 -4.36 -9.61 1.07
C LEU A 62 -4.05 -8.28 0.39
N ILE A 63 -4.04 -7.21 1.16
CA ILE A 63 -3.78 -5.87 0.65
C ILE A 63 -2.34 -5.49 0.93
N TYR A 64 -1.58 -5.24 -0.13
CA TYR A 64 -0.16 -4.87 -0.04
C TYR A 64 -0.01 -3.37 -0.25
N ASN A 65 0.73 -2.73 0.64
CA ASN A 65 1.00 -1.30 0.61
C ASN A 65 2.49 -1.08 0.77
N ILE A 66 3.07 -0.28 -0.11
CA ILE A 66 4.53 -0.13 -0.18
C ILE A 66 4.88 1.33 0.03
N SER A 67 5.75 1.59 0.99
CA SER A 67 6.21 2.93 1.29
C SER A 67 7.37 3.32 0.38
N TYR A 68 7.42 4.60 0.01
CA TYR A 68 8.53 5.16 -0.74
C TYR A 68 9.87 4.92 -0.02
N PHE A 69 9.85 4.82 1.29
CA PHE A 69 11.06 4.61 2.10
C PHE A 69 11.36 3.14 2.38
N GLY A 70 10.71 2.23 1.69
CA GLY A 70 11.10 0.83 1.73
C GLY A 70 10.43 -0.01 2.80
N GLU A 71 9.20 0.32 3.15
CA GLU A 71 8.42 -0.48 4.08
C GLU A 71 7.24 -1.12 3.37
N LEU A 72 7.00 -2.39 3.66
CA LEU A 72 5.83 -3.12 3.17
C LEU A 72 4.89 -3.37 4.34
N LYS A 73 3.61 -3.04 4.16
CA LYS A 73 2.57 -3.41 5.12
C LYS A 73 1.50 -4.21 4.40
N VAL A 74 1.21 -5.38 4.95
CA VAL A 74 0.16 -6.26 4.44
C VAL A 74 -1.02 -6.19 5.39
N VAL A 75 -2.20 -5.95 4.85
CA VAL A 75 -3.41 -5.68 5.63
C VAL A 75 -4.51 -6.67 5.24
N SER A 76 -5.26 -7.12 6.24
CA SER A 76 -6.44 -7.97 6.01
C SER A 76 -7.56 -7.15 5.35
N PRO A 77 -8.11 -7.60 4.22
CA PRO A 77 -9.22 -6.88 3.60
C PRO A 77 -10.51 -6.99 4.40
N ILE A 78 -10.61 -7.93 5.32
CA ILE A 78 -11.81 -8.15 6.12
C ILE A 78 -11.85 -7.20 7.31
N SER A 79 -10.75 -7.09 8.05
CA SER A 79 -10.72 -6.35 9.31
C SER A 79 -9.92 -5.05 9.26
N GLY A 80 -9.04 -4.91 8.28
CA GLY A 80 -8.11 -3.78 8.25
C GLY A 80 -6.90 -3.98 9.15
N GLU A 81 -6.77 -5.15 9.76
CA GLU A 81 -5.64 -5.43 10.64
C GLU A 81 -4.34 -5.52 9.84
N ILE A 82 -3.27 -4.90 10.36
CA ILE A 82 -1.94 -5.02 9.77
C ILE A 82 -1.37 -6.38 10.15
N LEU A 83 -1.21 -7.25 9.15
CA LEU A 83 -0.76 -8.63 9.35
C LEU A 83 0.76 -8.75 9.29
N LEU A 84 1.41 -7.86 8.55
CA LEU A 84 2.85 -7.91 8.36
C LEU A 84 3.37 -6.50 8.13
N THR A 85 4.49 -6.19 8.78
CA THR A 85 5.26 -4.98 8.49
C THR A 85 6.69 -5.42 8.26
N GLU A 86 7.26 -5.07 7.13
CA GLU A 86 8.58 -5.55 6.75
C GLU A 86 9.36 -4.47 6.02
N SER A 87 10.66 -4.38 6.32
CA SER A 87 11.56 -3.53 5.57
C SER A 87 12.02 -4.29 4.34
N ILE A 88 11.80 -3.73 3.16
CA ILE A 88 12.08 -4.43 1.91
C ILE A 88 13.36 -3.95 1.22
N GLY A 89 14.01 -2.93 1.78
CA GLY A 89 15.28 -2.46 1.23
C GLY A 89 15.18 -1.70 -0.09
N VAL A 90 13.99 -1.56 -0.65
CA VAL A 90 13.78 -0.81 -1.90
C VAL A 90 13.32 0.58 -1.55
N LYS A 91 14.00 1.60 -2.05
CA LYS A 91 13.66 3.00 -1.78
C LYS A 91 13.45 3.74 -3.09
N GLY A 92 12.58 4.74 -3.06
CA GLY A 92 12.35 5.58 -4.21
C GLY A 92 11.65 4.87 -5.35
N ALA A 93 10.88 3.83 -5.06
CA ALA A 93 10.12 3.10 -6.07
C ALA A 93 9.00 3.99 -6.57
N LEU A 94 9.26 4.76 -7.62
CA LEU A 94 8.30 5.69 -8.19
C LEU A 94 7.43 5.05 -9.26
N VAL A 95 7.81 3.88 -9.74
CA VAL A 95 7.08 3.16 -10.79
C VAL A 95 6.21 2.11 -10.10
N PRO A 96 4.93 2.01 -10.50
CA PRO A 96 4.06 0.98 -9.93
C PRO A 96 4.68 -0.41 -10.09
N PRO A 97 4.52 -1.29 -9.11
CA PRO A 97 5.07 -2.63 -9.19
C PRO A 97 4.34 -3.45 -10.25
N ILE A 98 5.02 -4.47 -10.74
CA ILE A 98 4.43 -5.46 -11.63
C ILE A 98 4.04 -6.66 -10.79
N ILE A 99 2.80 -7.10 -10.95
CA ILE A 99 2.28 -8.24 -10.20
C ILE A 99 2.10 -9.40 -11.17
N LEU A 100 2.83 -10.49 -10.93
CA LEU A 100 2.73 -11.70 -11.74
C LEU A 100 2.54 -12.88 -10.80
N SER A 101 1.47 -13.64 -11.03
CA SER A 101 1.10 -14.74 -10.14
C SER A 101 0.99 -14.23 -8.71
N ASP A 102 1.81 -14.73 -7.80
CA ASP A 102 1.78 -14.36 -6.40
C ASP A 102 2.97 -13.49 -6.01
N SER A 103 3.68 -12.94 -6.99
CA SER A 103 4.89 -12.17 -6.75
C SER A 103 4.71 -10.71 -7.12
N ILE A 104 5.36 -9.86 -6.36
CA ILE A 104 5.43 -8.43 -6.64
C ILE A 104 6.86 -8.12 -7.09
N TYR A 105 7.00 -7.47 -8.23
CA TYR A 105 8.30 -7.05 -8.75
C TYR A 105 8.38 -5.54 -8.63
N LEU A 106 9.36 -5.07 -7.87
CA LEU A 106 9.61 -3.66 -7.64
C LEU A 106 10.90 -3.24 -8.34
N SER A 107 10.94 -2.02 -8.84
CA SER A 107 12.18 -1.43 -9.33
C SER A 107 12.52 -0.20 -8.50
N ASP A 108 13.80 -0.02 -8.23
CA ASP A 108 14.28 1.15 -7.50
C ASP A 108 14.74 2.24 -8.48
N GLU A 109 15.24 3.34 -7.93
CA GLU A 109 15.69 4.48 -8.73
C GLU A 109 16.93 4.18 -9.56
N ASN A 110 17.62 3.08 -9.28
CA ASN A 110 18.80 2.64 -10.03
C ASN A 110 18.49 1.53 -11.01
N SER A 111 17.21 1.29 -11.28
CA SER A 111 16.72 0.25 -12.20
C SER A 111 17.00 -1.18 -11.73
N ASN A 112 17.29 -1.37 -10.45
CA ASN A 112 17.36 -2.72 -9.89
C ASN A 112 15.95 -3.26 -9.70
N VAL A 113 15.77 -4.55 -9.99
CA VAL A 113 14.47 -5.20 -9.90
C VAL A 113 14.51 -6.20 -8.73
N TYR A 114 13.46 -6.16 -7.90
CA TYR A 114 13.33 -6.99 -6.71
C TYR A 114 12.03 -7.77 -6.79
N GLU A 115 12.07 -9.04 -6.39
CA GLU A 115 10.89 -9.89 -6.36
C GLU A 115 10.53 -10.19 -4.90
N PHE A 116 9.24 -10.03 -4.56
CA PHE A 116 8.70 -10.35 -3.24
C PHE A 116 7.51 -11.30 -3.41
N LYS A 117 7.48 -12.32 -2.60
CA LYS A 117 6.42 -13.34 -2.64
C LYS A 117 5.55 -13.32 -1.41
#